data_ee5bbaa10c714aac062344246982ddb1
#
_entry.id   ee5bbaa10c714aac062344246982ddb1
#
_cell.length_a   1.000
_cell.length_b   1.000
_cell.length_c   1.000
_cell.angle_alpha   90.00
_cell.angle_beta   90.00
_cell.angle_gamma   90.00
#
_symmetry.space_group_name_H-M   'P 1'
#
loop_
_entity.id
_entity.type
_entity.pdbx_description
1 polymer ?
#
loop_
_entity_poly.entity_id
_entity_poly.type
_entity_poly.pdbx_seq_one_letter_code
_entity_poly.pdbx_strand_id
1 'polypeptide(L)'
;VSFNETELRVDFPNGGRLMLLSAENPDSLRGIYLDLCVFDEFGMQNPRVWGEVVRPALSDREGAAVLLGTPAGHNHFYDLLETAKTETQNGSDQWYWKIVKASESNLVKEEELEAASNQMTLEQYEQEYECSFTAAIIGAYYGRLLTEAEDNGRVTRVPYDPAYPVHTAWDLGINDSTAIWFAQIFRSGAVNVIDYSESSGVGLEHYAEILRQKD
;
A
#
# COMPACT_ATOMS: atom_id res chain seq x y z
N VAL A 1 21.05 -26.25 -20.31
CA VAL A 1 20.20 -25.06 -20.10
C VAL A 1 19.70 -24.61 -21.44
N SER A 2 18.40 -24.44 -21.61
CA SER A 2 17.80 -23.87 -22.82
C SER A 2 17.10 -22.57 -22.50
N PHE A 3 17.13 -21.63 -23.44
CA PHE A 3 16.53 -20.31 -23.32
C PHE A 3 15.40 -20.16 -24.34
N ASN A 4 14.28 -19.63 -23.90
CA ASN A 4 13.18 -19.23 -24.77
C ASN A 4 12.94 -17.71 -24.57
N GLU A 5 13.46 -16.93 -25.50
CA GLU A 5 13.39 -15.46 -25.42
C GLU A 5 11.96 -14.94 -25.65
N THR A 6 11.12 -15.65 -26.36
CA THR A 6 9.73 -15.25 -26.60
C THR A 6 8.88 -15.42 -25.34
N GLU A 7 9.10 -16.47 -24.58
CA GLU A 7 8.39 -16.74 -23.34
C GLU A 7 9.15 -16.25 -22.10
N LEU A 8 10.28 -15.59 -22.28
CA LEU A 8 11.17 -15.12 -21.21
C LEU A 8 11.43 -16.23 -20.17
N ARG A 9 11.85 -17.40 -20.68
CA ARG A 9 11.94 -18.62 -19.90
C ARG A 9 13.31 -19.28 -20.04
N VAL A 10 13.78 -19.84 -18.94
CA VAL A 10 14.99 -20.68 -18.88
C VAL A 10 14.60 -22.05 -18.34
N ASP A 11 14.91 -23.11 -19.08
CA ASP A 11 14.74 -24.49 -18.64
C ASP A 11 16.10 -25.08 -18.26
N PHE A 12 16.17 -25.67 -17.07
CA PHE A 12 17.39 -26.30 -16.55
C PHE A 12 17.41 -27.82 -16.80
N PRO A 13 18.60 -28.46 -16.89
CA PRO A 13 18.70 -29.89 -17.12
C PRO A 13 18.06 -30.79 -16.06
N ASN A 14 17.90 -30.26 -14.82
CA ASN A 14 17.25 -30.96 -13.73
C ASN A 14 15.72 -30.85 -13.75
N GLY A 15 15.14 -30.25 -14.80
CA GLY A 15 13.70 -30.05 -14.93
C GLY A 15 13.20 -28.75 -14.28
N GLY A 16 14.08 -27.99 -13.60
CA GLY A 16 13.73 -26.68 -13.06
C GLY A 16 13.47 -25.67 -14.17
N ARG A 17 12.64 -24.67 -13.88
CA ARG A 17 12.26 -23.60 -14.80
C ARG A 17 12.26 -22.25 -14.09
N LEU A 18 12.80 -21.23 -14.75
CA LEU A 18 12.71 -19.84 -14.38
C LEU A 18 11.93 -19.08 -15.46
N MET A 19 10.98 -18.26 -15.06
CA MET A 19 10.17 -17.44 -15.96
C MET A 19 10.10 -16.01 -15.45
N LEU A 20 10.11 -15.03 -16.36
CA LEU A 20 9.78 -13.65 -16.08
C LEU A 20 8.34 -13.41 -16.54
N LEU A 21 7.49 -12.96 -15.64
CA LEU A 21 6.06 -12.76 -15.88
C LEU A 21 5.65 -11.35 -15.51
N SER A 22 4.69 -10.79 -16.25
CA SER A 22 4.08 -9.49 -15.90
C SER A 22 2.99 -9.67 -14.86
N ALA A 23 2.95 -8.76 -13.88
CA ALA A 23 1.93 -8.69 -12.84
C ALA A 23 0.78 -7.71 -13.17
N GLU A 24 0.75 -7.11 -14.36
CA GLU A 24 -0.30 -6.16 -14.74
C GLU A 24 -1.69 -6.79 -14.78
N ASN A 25 -1.79 -8.01 -15.29
CA ASN A 25 -3.04 -8.76 -15.34
C ASN A 25 -2.95 -10.01 -14.45
N PRO A 26 -3.50 -9.97 -13.22
CA PRO A 26 -3.49 -11.11 -12.30
C PRO A 26 -4.07 -12.39 -12.88
N ASP A 27 -5.11 -12.28 -13.72
CA ASP A 27 -5.78 -13.45 -14.28
C ASP A 27 -4.91 -14.21 -15.27
N SER A 28 -3.94 -13.57 -15.93
CA SER A 28 -2.97 -14.23 -16.82
C SER A 28 -2.01 -15.16 -16.09
N LEU A 29 -1.87 -15.00 -14.79
CA LEU A 29 -0.99 -15.80 -13.93
C LEU A 29 -1.71 -17.00 -13.29
N ARG A 30 -3.00 -17.21 -13.55
CA ARG A 30 -3.75 -18.35 -12.98
C ARG A 30 -3.29 -19.67 -13.57
N GLY A 31 -3.23 -20.68 -12.71
CA GLY A 31 -2.85 -22.05 -13.11
C GLY A 31 -1.34 -22.32 -13.18
N ILE A 32 -0.51 -21.38 -12.73
CA ILE A 32 0.93 -21.62 -12.57
C ILE A 32 1.22 -22.41 -11.30
N TYR A 33 2.27 -23.23 -11.35
CA TYR A 33 2.80 -23.95 -10.18
C TYR A 33 4.12 -23.33 -9.79
N LEU A 34 4.27 -22.97 -8.51
CA LEU A 34 5.40 -22.21 -8.02
C LEU A 34 6.05 -22.89 -6.81
N ASP A 35 7.36 -23.07 -6.87
CA ASP A 35 8.19 -23.40 -5.71
C ASP A 35 8.77 -22.13 -5.08
N LEU A 36 9.01 -21.10 -5.90
CA LEU A 36 9.46 -19.77 -5.47
C LEU A 36 8.88 -18.70 -6.38
N CYS A 37 8.45 -17.60 -5.80
CA CYS A 37 8.11 -16.37 -6.52
C CYS A 37 8.94 -15.20 -5.99
N VAL A 38 9.54 -14.42 -6.88
CA VAL A 38 10.20 -13.16 -6.54
C VAL A 38 9.40 -12.04 -7.18
N PHE A 39 8.89 -11.14 -6.35
CA PHE A 39 8.25 -9.91 -6.79
C PHE A 39 9.29 -8.78 -6.76
N ASP A 40 9.46 -8.11 -7.88
CA ASP A 40 10.23 -6.89 -7.99
C ASP A 40 9.28 -5.69 -8.03
N GLU A 41 9.59 -4.61 -7.33
CA GLU A 41 8.72 -3.44 -7.16
C GLU A 41 7.30 -3.79 -6.70
N PHE A 42 7.20 -4.66 -5.69
CA PHE A 42 5.92 -5.20 -5.22
C PHE A 42 4.89 -4.12 -4.84
N GLY A 43 5.34 -3.03 -4.23
CA GLY A 43 4.48 -1.91 -3.84
C GLY A 43 3.76 -1.22 -5.01
N MET A 44 4.25 -1.38 -6.24
CA MET A 44 3.67 -0.80 -7.46
C MET A 44 2.77 -1.78 -8.21
N GLN A 45 2.71 -3.05 -7.79
CA GLN A 45 1.94 -4.09 -8.47
C GLN A 45 0.47 -4.11 -8.01
N ASN A 46 -0.38 -4.77 -8.80
CA ASN A 46 -1.77 -4.99 -8.43
C ASN A 46 -1.85 -5.89 -7.19
N PRO A 47 -2.46 -5.45 -6.07
CA PRO A 47 -2.51 -6.22 -4.82
C PRO A 47 -3.21 -7.58 -4.96
N ARG A 48 -4.10 -7.76 -5.95
CA ARG A 48 -4.78 -9.03 -6.24
C ARG A 48 -3.81 -10.13 -6.65
N VAL A 49 -2.65 -9.79 -7.24
CA VAL A 49 -1.65 -10.77 -7.69
C VAL A 49 -1.17 -11.64 -6.54
N TRP A 50 -0.88 -11.03 -5.39
CA TRP A 50 -0.46 -11.79 -4.21
C TRP A 50 -1.60 -12.63 -3.64
N GLY A 51 -2.70 -12.00 -3.23
CA GLY A 51 -3.76 -12.66 -2.45
C GLY A 51 -4.57 -13.67 -3.24
N GLU A 52 -4.85 -13.40 -4.52
CA GLU A 52 -5.76 -14.23 -5.32
C GLU A 52 -5.05 -15.26 -6.20
N VAL A 53 -3.77 -15.06 -6.52
CA VAL A 53 -3.07 -15.88 -7.50
C VAL A 53 -1.83 -16.55 -6.94
N VAL A 54 -0.83 -15.77 -6.52
CA VAL A 54 0.49 -16.33 -6.18
C VAL A 54 0.47 -17.04 -4.83
N ARG A 55 -0.14 -16.47 -3.81
CA ARG A 55 -0.24 -17.10 -2.48
C ARG A 55 -0.92 -18.48 -2.55
N PRO A 56 -2.06 -18.68 -3.24
CA PRO A 56 -2.64 -20.01 -3.46
C PRO A 56 -1.72 -20.95 -4.25
N ALA A 57 -1.08 -20.46 -5.33
CA ALA A 57 -0.19 -21.28 -6.14
C ALA A 57 1.04 -21.81 -5.38
N LEU A 58 1.56 -21.03 -4.43
CA LEU A 58 2.65 -21.46 -3.55
C LEU A 58 2.20 -22.46 -2.49
N SER A 59 0.94 -22.40 -2.05
CA SER A 59 0.42 -23.27 -0.99
C SER A 59 0.41 -24.75 -1.39
N ASP A 60 0.21 -25.07 -2.67
CA ASP A 60 0.19 -26.44 -3.17
C ASP A 60 1.56 -27.16 -3.06
N ARG A 61 2.64 -26.37 -2.99
CA ARG A 61 4.02 -26.90 -2.97
C ARG A 61 4.82 -26.49 -1.75
N GLU A 62 4.16 -25.88 -0.77
CA GLU A 62 4.84 -25.27 0.38
C GLU A 62 5.97 -24.30 -0.09
N GLY A 63 5.68 -23.59 -1.19
CA GLY A 63 6.63 -22.71 -1.85
C GLY A 63 6.84 -21.40 -1.06
N ALA A 64 7.89 -20.67 -1.43
CA ALA A 64 8.27 -19.41 -0.80
C ALA A 64 8.05 -18.20 -1.71
N ALA A 65 7.91 -17.02 -1.11
CA ALA A 65 7.90 -15.75 -1.83
C ALA A 65 8.96 -14.79 -1.28
N VAL A 66 9.54 -14.00 -2.18
CA VAL A 66 10.37 -12.84 -1.85
C VAL A 66 9.70 -11.61 -2.45
N LEU A 67 9.43 -10.62 -1.63
CA LEU A 67 8.79 -9.38 -2.04
C LEU A 67 9.80 -8.25 -1.84
N LEU A 68 10.18 -7.61 -2.93
CA LEU A 68 11.16 -6.54 -2.97
C LEU A 68 10.51 -5.27 -3.50
N GLY A 69 11.01 -4.11 -3.12
CA GLY A 69 10.59 -2.83 -3.68
C GLY A 69 10.88 -1.66 -2.75
N THR A 70 10.71 -0.48 -3.30
CA THR A 70 10.75 0.78 -2.59
C THR A 70 9.39 1.05 -1.94
N PRO A 71 9.34 1.65 -0.73
CA PRO A 71 8.10 2.09 -0.13
C PRO A 71 7.31 3.05 -1.02
N ALA A 72 5.99 2.90 -1.03
CA ALA A 72 5.09 3.79 -1.77
C ALA A 72 3.84 4.11 -0.93
N GLY A 73 4.04 4.76 0.23
CA GLY A 73 3.00 5.04 1.19
C GLY A 73 2.47 3.76 1.90
N HIS A 74 1.37 3.91 2.63
CA HIS A 74 0.71 2.81 3.34
C HIS A 74 -0.17 2.00 2.38
N ASN A 75 0.45 1.17 1.56
CA ASN A 75 -0.20 0.29 0.60
C ASN A 75 -0.11 -1.19 1.02
N HIS A 76 -0.54 -2.10 0.16
CA HIS A 76 -0.49 -3.54 0.41
C HIS A 76 0.92 -4.10 0.73
N PHE A 77 1.99 -3.43 0.29
CA PHE A 77 3.37 -3.79 0.66
C PHE A 77 3.66 -3.42 2.12
N TYR A 78 3.19 -2.23 2.55
CA TYR A 78 3.25 -1.84 3.95
C TYR A 78 2.47 -2.80 4.84
N ASP A 79 1.24 -3.19 4.46
CA ASP A 79 0.40 -4.11 5.23
C ASP A 79 1.08 -5.47 5.43
N LEU A 80 1.76 -5.97 4.38
CA LEU A 80 2.53 -7.22 4.50
C LEU A 80 3.78 -7.07 5.38
N LEU A 81 4.45 -5.91 5.35
CA LEU A 81 5.55 -5.63 6.27
C LEU A 81 5.09 -5.64 7.72
N GLU A 82 3.97 -5.00 8.03
CA GLU A 82 3.41 -4.98 9.39
C GLU A 82 2.96 -6.39 9.84
N THR A 83 2.40 -7.18 8.91
CA THR A 83 2.11 -8.60 9.14
C THR A 83 3.40 -9.37 9.47
N ALA A 84 4.45 -9.22 8.66
CA ALA A 84 5.72 -9.90 8.88
C ALA A 84 6.37 -9.54 10.22
N LYS A 85 6.32 -8.25 10.60
CA LYS A 85 6.81 -7.79 11.91
C LYS A 85 6.04 -8.45 13.05
N THR A 86 4.71 -8.45 12.98
CA THR A 86 3.83 -9.01 14.00
C THR A 86 4.04 -10.51 14.14
N GLU A 87 4.07 -11.25 13.05
CA GLU A 87 4.27 -12.70 13.04
C GLU A 87 5.66 -13.06 13.58
N THR A 88 6.70 -12.35 13.19
CA THR A 88 8.07 -12.57 13.70
C THR A 88 8.14 -12.30 15.22
N GLN A 89 7.48 -11.25 15.71
CA GLN A 89 7.39 -10.95 17.15
C GLN A 89 6.66 -12.04 17.94
N ASN A 90 5.66 -12.67 17.30
CA ASN A 90 4.93 -13.80 17.88
C ASN A 90 5.70 -15.14 17.80
N GLY A 91 6.92 -15.13 17.27
CA GLY A 91 7.79 -16.30 17.19
C GLY A 91 7.59 -17.18 15.95
N SER A 92 6.88 -16.70 14.94
CA SER A 92 6.76 -17.38 13.64
C SER A 92 8.10 -17.39 12.89
N ASP A 93 8.49 -18.54 12.38
CA ASP A 93 9.65 -18.72 11.50
C ASP A 93 9.29 -18.66 10.00
N GLN A 94 8.02 -18.47 9.69
CA GLN A 94 7.52 -18.42 8.32
C GLN A 94 7.71 -17.03 7.67
N TRP A 95 8.03 -16.01 8.47
CA TRP A 95 8.20 -14.65 8.01
C TRP A 95 9.61 -14.15 8.32
N TYR A 96 10.20 -13.49 7.32
CA TYR A 96 11.42 -12.72 7.46
C TYR A 96 11.20 -11.35 6.83
N TRP A 97 11.68 -10.30 7.46
CA TRP A 97 11.63 -8.95 6.90
C TRP A 97 12.94 -8.22 7.15
N LYS A 98 13.27 -7.31 6.26
CA LYS A 98 14.42 -6.43 6.41
C LYS A 98 14.17 -5.12 5.68
N ILE A 99 14.48 -4.00 6.34
CA ILE A 99 14.56 -2.68 5.73
C ILE A 99 16.05 -2.40 5.56
N VAL A 100 16.46 -1.99 4.35
CA VAL A 100 17.86 -1.70 4.02
C VAL A 100 17.93 -0.27 3.53
N LYS A 101 18.20 0.65 4.44
CA LYS A 101 18.40 2.06 4.11
C LYS A 101 19.74 2.28 3.43
N ALA A 102 19.78 3.19 2.46
CA ALA A 102 21.02 3.51 1.77
C ALA A 102 22.08 4.09 2.73
N SER A 103 21.67 4.95 3.67
CA SER A 103 22.53 5.54 4.69
C SER A 103 23.20 4.52 5.63
N GLU A 104 22.53 3.37 5.87
CA GLU A 104 23.01 2.32 6.78
C GLU A 104 23.71 1.18 6.04
N SER A 105 23.48 1.03 4.73
CA SER A 105 23.94 -0.13 3.95
C SER A 105 25.43 -0.15 3.63
N ASN A 106 26.06 1.01 3.60
CA ASN A 106 27.43 1.25 3.08
C ASN A 106 27.61 0.83 1.60
N LEU A 107 26.53 0.62 0.85
CA LEU A 107 26.56 0.28 -0.58
C LEU A 107 26.63 1.52 -1.46
N VAL A 108 26.03 2.62 -1.00
CA VAL A 108 26.04 3.92 -1.67
C VAL A 108 27.03 4.82 -0.94
N LYS A 109 27.87 5.51 -1.68
CA LYS A 109 28.85 6.43 -1.11
C LYS A 109 28.16 7.67 -0.56
N GLU A 110 28.72 8.24 0.51
CA GLU A 110 28.16 9.43 1.17
C GLU A 110 28.05 10.63 0.21
N GLU A 111 29.04 10.82 -0.67
CA GLU A 111 29.03 11.86 -1.71
C GLU A 111 27.83 11.72 -2.68
N GLU A 112 27.43 10.48 -2.99
CA GLU A 112 26.29 10.20 -3.85
C GLU A 112 24.96 10.44 -3.11
N LEU A 113 24.89 10.07 -1.83
CA LEU A 113 23.73 10.35 -0.99
C LEU A 113 23.51 11.87 -0.83
N GLU A 114 24.58 12.63 -0.62
CA GLU A 114 24.53 14.09 -0.57
C GLU A 114 24.09 14.68 -1.91
N ALA A 115 24.62 14.19 -3.03
CA ALA A 115 24.23 14.64 -4.36
C ALA A 115 22.74 14.35 -4.65
N ALA A 116 22.25 13.17 -4.28
CA ALA A 116 20.86 12.79 -4.43
C ALA A 116 19.94 13.67 -3.56
N SER A 117 20.29 13.90 -2.31
CA SER A 117 19.50 14.75 -1.39
C SER A 117 19.38 16.20 -1.88
N ASN A 118 20.36 16.71 -2.62
CA ASN A 118 20.35 18.05 -3.21
C ASN A 118 19.49 18.14 -4.49
N GLN A 119 19.16 17.01 -5.12
CA GLN A 119 18.42 16.94 -6.38
C GLN A 119 16.95 16.51 -6.21
N MET A 120 16.58 16.05 -5.03
CA MET A 120 15.26 15.53 -4.69
C MET A 120 14.60 16.38 -3.61
N THR A 121 13.27 16.24 -3.47
CA THR A 121 12.62 16.72 -2.25
C THR A 121 12.98 15.82 -1.07
N LEU A 122 12.82 16.33 0.15
CA LEU A 122 13.08 15.54 1.35
C LEU A 122 12.27 14.24 1.35
N GLU A 123 10.99 14.34 0.98
CA GLU A 123 10.08 13.20 0.93
C GLU A 123 10.51 12.16 -0.10
N GLN A 124 10.98 12.60 -1.26
CA GLN A 124 11.53 11.69 -2.28
C GLN A 124 12.78 10.98 -1.77
N TYR A 125 13.70 11.70 -1.13
CA TYR A 125 14.91 11.13 -0.58
C TYR A 125 14.59 10.13 0.54
N GLU A 126 13.70 10.49 1.45
CA GLU A 126 13.26 9.60 2.54
C GLU A 126 12.60 8.31 2.00
N GLN A 127 11.80 8.42 0.94
CA GLN A 127 11.18 7.26 0.30
C GLN A 127 12.21 6.36 -0.38
N GLU A 128 13.02 6.92 -1.26
CA GLU A 128 13.89 6.15 -2.16
C GLU A 128 15.16 5.64 -1.46
N TYR A 129 15.75 6.43 -0.56
CA TYR A 129 17.02 6.12 0.08
C TYR A 129 16.88 5.68 1.54
N GLU A 130 15.87 6.17 2.26
CA GLU A 130 15.68 5.87 3.68
C GLU A 130 14.51 4.90 3.94
N CYS A 131 13.90 4.36 2.89
CA CYS A 131 12.83 3.36 2.96
C CYS A 131 11.62 3.82 3.79
N SER A 132 11.26 5.10 3.74
CA SER A 132 10.14 5.65 4.48
C SER A 132 8.81 5.33 3.82
N PHE A 133 7.91 4.64 4.54
CA PHE A 133 6.53 4.45 4.13
C PHE A 133 5.63 5.65 4.46
N THR A 134 6.09 6.55 5.33
CA THR A 134 5.35 7.74 5.77
C THR A 134 5.73 8.98 4.97
N ALA A 135 6.79 8.93 4.16
CA ALA A 135 7.11 10.01 3.24
C ALA A 135 5.88 10.33 2.38
N ALA A 136 5.52 11.59 2.27
CA ALA A 136 4.34 12.01 1.56
C ALA A 136 4.37 11.44 0.13
N ILE A 137 3.30 10.76 -0.29
CA ILE A 137 3.17 10.25 -1.65
C ILE A 137 3.40 11.42 -2.60
N ILE A 138 4.36 11.29 -3.52
CA ILE A 138 4.71 12.32 -4.50
C ILE A 138 3.44 12.72 -5.24
N GLY A 139 3.05 14.00 -5.13
CA GLY A 139 1.79 14.50 -5.69
C GLY A 139 0.59 14.49 -4.73
N ALA A 140 0.71 13.99 -3.52
CA ALA A 140 -0.33 14.11 -2.51
C ALA A 140 -0.41 15.57 -2.00
N TYR A 141 -1.52 16.26 -2.30
CA TYR A 141 -1.73 17.65 -1.88
C TYR A 141 -1.65 17.86 -0.35
N TYR A 142 -2.00 16.85 0.43
CA TYR A 142 -2.16 16.95 1.88
C TYR A 142 -1.28 15.98 2.66
N GLY A 143 -0.34 15.25 2.02
CA GLY A 143 0.45 14.20 2.68
C GLY A 143 1.11 14.68 3.96
N ARG A 144 1.93 15.75 3.91
CA ARG A 144 2.59 16.33 5.08
C ARG A 144 1.60 16.79 6.16
N LEU A 145 0.49 17.41 5.76
CA LEU A 145 -0.52 17.90 6.71
C LEU A 145 -1.25 16.76 7.42
N LEU A 146 -1.43 15.62 6.74
CA LEU A 146 -2.00 14.41 7.35
C LEU A 146 -1.01 13.78 8.34
N THR A 147 0.26 13.64 7.98
CA THR A 147 1.29 13.18 8.91
C THR A 147 1.38 14.06 10.16
N GLU A 148 1.41 15.39 9.98
CA GLU A 148 1.36 16.33 11.12
C GLU A 148 0.08 16.18 11.96
N ALA A 149 -1.04 15.82 11.35
CA ALA A 149 -2.29 15.59 12.06
C ALA A 149 -2.23 14.31 12.91
N GLU A 150 -1.61 13.25 12.40
CA GLU A 150 -1.39 12.00 13.10
C GLU A 150 -0.43 12.19 14.27
N ASP A 151 0.73 12.79 14.03
CA ASP A 151 1.77 13.05 15.04
C ASP A 151 1.24 13.92 16.20
N ASN A 152 0.37 14.87 15.88
CA ASN A 152 -0.29 15.72 16.87
C ASN A 152 -1.53 15.08 17.52
N GLY A 153 -1.83 13.80 17.24
CA GLY A 153 -2.97 13.09 17.80
C GLY A 153 -4.34 13.63 17.36
N ARG A 154 -4.38 14.37 16.23
CA ARG A 154 -5.64 14.88 15.66
C ARG A 154 -6.40 13.83 14.85
N VAL A 155 -5.70 12.78 14.35
CA VAL A 155 -6.32 11.61 13.75
C VAL A 155 -6.60 10.61 14.87
N THR A 156 -7.85 10.58 15.32
CA THR A 156 -8.28 9.80 16.47
C THR A 156 -9.78 9.49 16.37
N ARG A 157 -10.29 8.70 17.29
CA ARG A 157 -11.75 8.50 17.38
C ARG A 157 -12.41 9.77 17.88
N VAL A 158 -13.20 10.43 17.02
CA VAL A 158 -13.92 11.66 17.33
C VAL A 158 -15.39 11.31 17.59
N PRO A 159 -15.90 11.51 18.83
CA PRO A 159 -17.29 11.20 19.15
C PRO A 159 -18.23 12.25 18.54
N TYR A 160 -19.43 11.81 18.16
CA TYR A 160 -20.54 12.69 17.82
C TYR A 160 -21.01 13.46 19.07
N ASP A 161 -21.26 14.78 18.91
CA ASP A 161 -21.84 15.65 19.95
C ASP A 161 -23.25 16.09 19.52
N PRO A 162 -24.32 15.66 20.21
CA PRO A 162 -25.69 16.02 19.83
C PRO A 162 -26.03 17.52 20.00
N ALA A 163 -25.17 18.31 20.62
CA ALA A 163 -25.35 19.76 20.75
C ALA A 163 -25.02 20.54 19.46
N TYR A 164 -24.41 19.90 18.48
CA TYR A 164 -23.98 20.53 17.24
C TYR A 164 -24.55 19.79 15.99
N PRO A 165 -24.99 20.57 14.98
CA PRO A 165 -25.47 19.95 13.74
C PRO A 165 -24.33 19.22 13.00
N VAL A 166 -24.70 18.17 12.28
CA VAL A 166 -23.79 17.49 11.35
C VAL A 166 -23.89 18.15 9.98
N HIS A 167 -22.75 18.49 9.43
CA HIS A 167 -22.60 18.99 8.07
C HIS A 167 -22.02 17.86 7.21
N THR A 168 -22.48 17.77 5.96
CA THR A 168 -21.94 16.79 5.00
C THR A 168 -21.26 17.51 3.86
N ALA A 169 -20.09 17.00 3.44
CA ALA A 169 -19.41 17.38 2.21
C ALA A 169 -19.36 16.18 1.28
N TRP A 170 -19.66 16.40 0.00
CA TRP A 170 -19.83 15.35 -0.98
C TRP A 170 -18.85 15.53 -2.12
N ASP A 171 -18.21 14.44 -2.49
CA ASP A 171 -17.52 14.27 -3.76
C ASP A 171 -18.30 13.27 -4.59
N LEU A 172 -18.86 13.72 -5.72
CA LEU A 172 -19.80 12.92 -6.52
C LEU A 172 -19.07 12.28 -7.71
N GLY A 173 -18.90 10.98 -7.67
CA GLY A 173 -18.39 10.15 -8.75
C GLY A 173 -19.47 9.25 -9.38
N ILE A 174 -19.36 8.98 -10.69
CA ILE A 174 -20.22 8.02 -11.40
C ILE A 174 -19.41 6.79 -11.82
N ASN A 175 -18.21 7.01 -12.35
CA ASN A 175 -17.27 5.95 -12.77
C ASN A 175 -16.16 5.72 -11.73
N ASP A 176 -16.05 6.59 -10.75
CA ASP A 176 -15.22 6.54 -9.57
C ASP A 176 -16.11 6.53 -8.30
N SER A 177 -15.48 6.60 -7.12
CA SER A 177 -16.23 6.57 -5.87
C SER A 177 -16.94 7.91 -5.60
N THR A 178 -18.18 7.83 -5.12
CA THR A 178 -18.80 8.96 -4.40
C THR A 178 -18.41 8.89 -2.94
N ALA A 179 -17.88 9.98 -2.41
CA ALA A 179 -17.45 10.09 -1.02
C ALA A 179 -18.33 11.10 -0.24
N ILE A 180 -18.66 10.77 1.01
CA ILE A 180 -19.40 11.64 1.93
C ILE A 180 -18.59 11.79 3.22
N TRP A 181 -18.23 13.01 3.55
CA TRP A 181 -17.63 13.37 4.83
C TRP A 181 -18.68 13.93 5.76
N PHE A 182 -18.67 13.49 7.02
CA PHE A 182 -19.56 14.00 8.06
C PHE A 182 -18.73 14.80 9.06
N ALA A 183 -19.10 16.05 9.30
CA ALA A 183 -18.34 16.95 10.16
C ALA A 183 -19.25 17.75 11.09
N GLN A 184 -18.72 18.12 12.26
CA GLN A 184 -19.33 19.06 13.17
C GLN A 184 -18.46 20.30 13.32
N ILE A 185 -19.08 21.47 13.25
CA ILE A 185 -18.42 22.77 13.40
C ILE A 185 -18.76 23.33 14.75
N PHE A 186 -17.76 23.54 15.59
CA PHE A 186 -17.90 24.04 16.94
C PHE A 186 -17.89 25.58 16.99
N ARG A 187 -18.45 26.16 18.05
CA ARG A 187 -18.43 27.63 18.26
C ARG A 187 -17.02 28.21 18.33
N SER A 188 -16.02 27.43 18.68
CA SER A 188 -14.61 27.81 18.69
C SER A 188 -14.01 27.96 17.28
N GLY A 189 -14.74 27.55 16.24
CA GLY A 189 -14.24 27.44 14.88
C GLY A 189 -13.54 26.11 14.57
N ALA A 190 -13.40 25.22 15.56
CA ALA A 190 -12.86 23.88 15.34
C ALA A 190 -13.84 23.05 14.49
N VAL A 191 -13.30 22.22 13.59
CA VAL A 191 -14.05 21.29 12.76
C VAL A 191 -13.60 19.87 13.10
N ASN A 192 -14.54 19.06 13.53
CA ASN A 192 -14.32 17.65 13.76
C ASN A 192 -14.95 16.83 12.63
N VAL A 193 -14.15 16.07 11.92
CA VAL A 193 -14.64 15.03 11.01
C VAL A 193 -14.98 13.81 11.86
N ILE A 194 -16.25 13.43 11.88
CA ILE A 194 -16.77 12.41 12.80
C ILE A 194 -17.04 11.08 12.10
N ASP A 195 -17.22 11.09 10.76
CA ASP A 195 -17.49 9.89 10.00
C ASP A 195 -17.20 10.11 8.52
N TYR A 196 -17.11 9.01 7.78
CA TYR A 196 -16.84 8.95 6.34
C TYR A 196 -17.58 7.78 5.72
N SER A 197 -18.07 7.95 4.49
CA SER A 197 -18.66 6.88 3.69
C SER A 197 -18.23 7.02 2.24
N GLU A 198 -17.85 5.92 1.62
CA GLU A 198 -17.46 5.85 0.22
C GLU A 198 -18.12 4.65 -0.45
N SER A 199 -18.62 4.83 -1.67
CA SER A 199 -19.18 3.76 -2.46
C SER A 199 -19.04 4.07 -3.95
N SER A 200 -18.87 3.04 -4.76
CA SER A 200 -18.75 3.11 -6.22
C SER A 200 -19.83 2.27 -6.90
N GLY A 201 -20.30 2.71 -8.06
CA GLY A 201 -21.24 1.94 -8.88
C GLY A 201 -22.66 1.81 -8.30
N VAL A 202 -23.06 2.66 -7.33
CA VAL A 202 -24.37 2.65 -6.69
C VAL A 202 -25.15 3.92 -6.99
N GLY A 203 -26.50 3.83 -6.96
CA GLY A 203 -27.38 4.98 -7.20
C GLY A 203 -27.58 5.86 -5.98
N LEU A 204 -28.19 7.04 -6.17
CA LEU A 204 -28.43 8.02 -5.11
C LEU A 204 -29.27 7.49 -3.93
N GLU A 205 -30.11 6.48 -4.17
CA GLU A 205 -30.92 5.84 -3.12
C GLU A 205 -30.05 5.20 -2.03
N HIS A 206 -28.91 4.63 -2.40
CA HIS A 206 -27.94 4.09 -1.45
C HIS A 206 -27.43 5.15 -0.47
N TYR A 207 -27.08 6.32 -0.98
CA TYR A 207 -26.58 7.42 -0.13
C TYR A 207 -27.70 8.04 0.72
N ALA A 208 -28.91 8.11 0.20
CA ALA A 208 -30.07 8.54 0.98
C ALA A 208 -30.35 7.60 2.16
N GLU A 209 -30.11 6.29 1.98
CA GLU A 209 -30.25 5.31 3.06
C GLU A 209 -29.15 5.47 4.12
N ILE A 210 -27.90 5.73 3.71
CA ILE A 210 -26.80 6.03 4.63
C ILE A 210 -27.15 7.24 5.52
N LEU A 211 -27.71 8.30 4.93
CA LEU A 211 -28.11 9.48 5.71
C LEU A 211 -29.24 9.16 6.71
N ARG A 212 -30.27 8.37 6.31
CA ARG A 212 -31.37 7.98 7.20
C ARG A 212 -30.94 7.11 8.37
N GLN A 213 -29.87 6.28 8.18
CA GLN A 213 -29.34 5.43 9.25
C GLN A 213 -28.50 6.21 10.28
N LYS A 214 -28.15 7.46 9.97
CA LYS A 214 -27.35 8.34 10.83
C LYS A 214 -28.16 9.46 11.50
N ASP A 215 -29.48 9.51 11.23
CA ASP A 215 -30.43 10.35 11.95
C ASP A 215 -30.75 9.72 13.36
#